data_f800b5ccc9d225082af1602be14d26a6
#
_entry.id   f800b5ccc9d225082af1602be14d26a6
#
_cell.length_a   1.000
_cell.length_b   1.000
_cell.length_c   1.000
_cell.angle_alpha   90.00
_cell.angle_beta   90.00
_cell.angle_gamma   90.00
#
_symmetry.space_group_name_H-M   'P 1'
#
loop_
_entity.id
_entity.type
_entity.pdbx_description
1 polymer ?
#
loop_
_entity_poly.entity_id
_entity_poly.type
_entity_poly.pdbx_seq_one_letter_code
_entity_poly.pdbx_strand_id
1 'polypeptide(L)'
;MNINLEYYKVFYYVCQEGSLTAAAQRLCISQPAVSQAVRQLEKEAGTKLFSRTSKGVLLTREGELLYHYVKGGVEQLLEGGRMLKRMLDMDMGEVRIGASDMTLQFFLLPYLEQFHNCLLYTSCL
;
A
#
# COMPACT_ATOMS: atom_id res chain seq x y z
N MET A 1 -16.84 -0.50 -12.86
CA MET A 1 -15.61 0.21 -12.42
C MET A 1 -14.44 -0.74 -12.53
N ASN A 2 -13.43 -0.35 -13.31
CA ASN A 2 -12.21 -1.15 -13.42
C ASN A 2 -11.36 -0.94 -12.16
N ILE A 3 -10.82 -2.04 -11.64
CA ILE A 3 -10.01 -1.98 -10.44
C ILE A 3 -8.54 -1.89 -10.83
N ASN A 4 -7.91 -0.77 -10.49
CA ASN A 4 -6.48 -0.61 -10.62
C ASN A 4 -5.87 -0.68 -9.22
N LEU A 5 -5.22 -1.80 -8.91
CA LEU A 5 -4.70 -2.05 -7.57
C LEU A 5 -3.65 -1.02 -7.14
N GLU A 6 -2.89 -0.46 -8.08
CA GLU A 6 -1.92 0.58 -7.75
C GLU A 6 -2.60 1.84 -7.23
N TYR A 7 -3.73 2.23 -7.83
CA TYR A 7 -4.46 3.39 -7.35
C TYR A 7 -5.05 3.15 -5.96
N TYR A 8 -5.56 1.95 -5.72
CA TYR A 8 -6.09 1.58 -4.40
C TYR A 8 -4.99 1.55 -3.35
N LYS A 9 -3.81 1.08 -3.72
CA LYS A 9 -2.65 1.08 -2.84
C LYS A 9 -2.25 2.50 -2.46
N VAL A 10 -2.15 3.40 -3.44
CA VAL A 10 -1.84 4.80 -3.17
C VAL A 10 -2.90 5.43 -2.27
N PHE A 11 -4.18 5.18 -2.58
CA PHE A 11 -5.29 5.67 -1.78
C PHE A 11 -5.17 5.20 -0.33
N TYR A 12 -4.86 3.93 -0.13
CA TYR A 12 -4.69 3.36 1.21
C TYR A 12 -3.62 4.12 2.00
N TYR A 13 -2.47 4.37 1.39
CA TYR A 13 -1.39 5.06 2.09
C TYR A 13 -1.69 6.53 2.33
N VAL A 14 -2.40 7.19 1.42
CA VAL A 14 -2.83 8.57 1.67
C VAL A 14 -3.77 8.62 2.88
N CYS A 15 -4.67 7.65 2.99
CA CYS A 15 -5.55 7.55 4.15
C CYS A 15 -4.78 7.30 5.44
N GLN A 16 -3.79 6.41 5.40
CA GLN A 16 -2.99 6.07 6.57
C GLN A 16 -2.17 7.26 7.06
N GLU A 17 -1.61 8.02 6.13
CA GLU A 17 -0.73 9.14 6.48
C GLU A 17 -1.46 10.46 6.68
N GLY A 18 -2.64 10.60 6.12
CA GLY A 18 -3.40 11.85 6.19
C GLY A 18 -2.77 12.98 5.37
N SER A 19 -1.84 12.67 4.49
CA SER A 19 -1.09 13.64 3.71
C SER A 19 -0.59 13.02 2.43
N LEU A 20 -0.75 13.74 1.32
CA LEU A 20 -0.23 13.31 0.03
C LEU A 20 1.30 13.24 0.04
N THR A 21 1.94 14.22 0.66
CA THR A 21 3.40 14.27 0.73
C THR A 21 3.96 13.12 1.56
N ALA A 22 3.35 12.85 2.72
CA ALA A 22 3.79 11.74 3.57
C ALA A 22 3.58 10.39 2.90
N ALA A 23 2.47 10.22 2.19
CA ALA A 23 2.23 9.00 1.43
C ALA A 23 3.27 8.81 0.32
N ALA A 24 3.62 9.89 -0.37
CA ALA A 24 4.64 9.84 -1.42
C ALA A 24 5.99 9.38 -0.84
N GLN A 25 6.36 9.94 0.32
CA GLN A 25 7.60 9.55 0.99
C GLN A 25 7.58 8.07 1.36
N ARG A 26 6.47 7.60 1.92
CA ARG A 26 6.34 6.21 2.33
C ARG A 26 6.38 5.25 1.15
N LEU A 27 5.82 5.65 0.01
CA LEU A 27 5.79 4.83 -1.20
C LEU A 27 7.03 4.99 -2.07
N CYS A 28 7.91 5.92 -1.74
CA CYS A 28 9.12 6.23 -2.54
C CYS A 28 8.78 6.65 -3.96
N ILE A 29 7.71 7.41 -4.11
CA ILE A 29 7.30 8.00 -5.39
C ILE A 29 7.12 9.51 -5.21
N SER A 30 6.97 10.22 -6.32
CA SER A 30 6.81 11.67 -6.25
C SER A 30 5.41 12.05 -5.77
N GLN A 31 5.30 13.22 -5.15
CA GLN A 31 4.00 13.73 -4.72
C GLN A 31 3.04 13.94 -5.90
N PRO A 32 3.49 14.47 -7.06
CA PRO A 32 2.60 14.53 -8.23
C PRO A 32 2.08 13.17 -8.68
N ALA A 33 2.87 12.10 -8.55
CA ALA A 33 2.42 10.76 -8.89
C ALA A 33 1.30 10.30 -7.95
N VAL A 34 1.42 10.59 -6.66
CA VAL A 34 0.36 10.30 -5.69
C VAL A 34 -0.90 11.08 -6.03
N SER A 35 -0.76 12.38 -6.28
CA SER A 35 -1.90 13.23 -6.64
C SER A 35 -2.60 12.74 -7.90
N GLN A 36 -1.83 12.31 -8.90
CA GLN A 36 -2.39 11.81 -10.14
C GLN A 36 -3.16 10.50 -9.91
N ALA A 37 -2.59 9.59 -9.13
CA ALA A 37 -3.24 8.32 -8.83
C ALA A 37 -4.57 8.55 -8.11
N VAL A 38 -4.59 9.47 -7.16
CA VAL A 38 -5.82 9.82 -6.43
C VAL A 38 -6.86 10.42 -7.37
N ARG A 39 -6.44 11.34 -8.23
CA ARG A 39 -7.36 11.96 -9.21
C ARG A 39 -7.94 10.92 -10.17
N GLN A 40 -7.11 9.98 -10.62
CA GLN A 40 -7.59 8.92 -11.50
C GLN A 40 -8.58 8.01 -10.80
N LEU A 41 -8.32 7.68 -9.55
CA LEU A 41 -9.25 6.87 -8.78
C LEU A 41 -10.58 7.61 -8.58
N GLU A 42 -10.52 8.90 -8.25
CA GLU A 42 -11.72 9.72 -8.11
C GLU A 42 -12.51 9.80 -9.43
N LYS A 43 -11.80 9.91 -10.54
CA LYS A 43 -12.42 9.94 -11.85
C LYS A 43 -13.13 8.62 -12.15
N GLU A 44 -12.49 7.50 -11.87
CA GLU A 44 -13.08 6.19 -12.08
C GLU A 44 -14.26 5.93 -11.14
N ALA A 45 -14.17 6.41 -9.91
CA ALA A 45 -15.24 6.28 -8.94
C ALA A 45 -16.41 7.23 -9.20
N GLY A 46 -16.15 8.31 -9.94
CA GLY A 46 -17.17 9.31 -10.24
C GLY A 46 -17.49 10.24 -9.09
N THR A 47 -16.60 10.33 -8.09
CA THR A 47 -16.81 11.19 -6.92
C THR A 47 -15.47 11.56 -6.30
N LYS A 48 -15.48 12.62 -5.50
CA LYS A 48 -14.31 12.99 -4.71
C LYS A 48 -14.19 12.07 -3.51
N LEU A 49 -12.96 11.63 -3.24
CA LEU A 49 -12.66 10.77 -2.10
C LEU A 49 -11.97 11.53 -0.98
N PHE A 50 -11.32 12.65 -1.32
CA PHE A 50 -10.63 13.50 -0.36
C PHE A 50 -11.08 14.95 -0.48
N SER A 51 -11.12 15.64 0.67
CA SER A 51 -11.19 17.08 0.76
C SER A 51 -9.82 17.59 1.19
N ARG A 52 -9.32 18.61 0.52
CA ARG A 52 -8.03 19.22 0.89
C ARG A 52 -8.25 20.28 1.94
N THR A 53 -7.43 20.26 2.98
CA THR A 53 -7.43 21.27 4.02
C THR A 53 -6.02 21.83 4.17
N SER A 54 -5.89 22.92 4.94
CA SER A 54 -4.57 23.51 5.21
C SER A 54 -3.66 22.56 6.00
N LYS A 55 -4.24 21.56 6.67
CA LYS A 55 -3.50 20.61 7.51
C LYS A 55 -3.27 19.27 6.81
N GLY A 56 -3.72 19.11 5.58
CA GLY A 56 -3.58 17.86 4.84
C GLY A 56 -4.86 17.49 4.11
N VAL A 57 -5.19 16.22 4.07
CA VAL A 57 -6.38 15.73 3.39
C VAL A 57 -7.29 15.04 4.40
N LEU A 58 -8.59 15.18 4.18
CA LEU A 58 -9.62 14.49 4.94
C LEU A 58 -10.45 13.66 3.97
N LEU A 59 -10.91 12.51 4.43
CA LEU A 59 -11.79 11.68 3.62
C LEU A 59 -13.17 12.32 3.50
N THR A 60 -13.74 12.26 2.29
CA THR A 60 -15.15 12.55 2.12
C THR A 60 -15.95 11.35 2.65
N ARG A 61 -17.27 11.47 2.69
CA ARG A 61 -18.15 10.37 3.06
C ARG A 61 -17.94 9.16 2.15
N GLU A 62 -17.82 9.42 0.85
CA GLU A 62 -17.57 8.37 -0.15
C GLU A 62 -16.17 7.77 0.03
N GLY A 63 -15.20 8.61 0.37
CA GLY A 63 -13.85 8.15 0.65
C GLY A 63 -13.78 7.26 1.88
N GLU A 64 -14.56 7.58 2.92
CA GLU A 64 -14.61 6.74 4.12
C GLU A 64 -15.17 5.36 3.81
N LEU A 65 -16.22 5.29 3.01
CA LEU A 65 -16.79 4.01 2.59
C LEU A 65 -15.75 3.19 1.83
N LEU A 66 -15.13 3.79 0.85
CA LEU A 66 -14.13 3.08 0.04
C LEU A 66 -12.95 2.64 0.89
N TYR A 67 -12.48 3.52 1.78
CA TYR A 67 -11.35 3.19 2.65
C TYR A 67 -11.64 1.98 3.53
N HIS A 68 -12.85 1.86 4.04
CA HIS A 68 -13.23 0.70 4.85
C HIS A 68 -12.97 -0.61 4.09
N TYR A 69 -13.37 -0.68 2.84
CA TYR A 69 -13.17 -1.88 2.03
C TYR A 69 -11.74 -2.05 1.57
N VAL A 70 -11.09 -0.96 1.17
CA VAL A 70 -9.69 -1.01 0.73
C VAL A 70 -8.79 -1.46 1.88
N LYS A 71 -9.01 -0.91 3.07
CA LYS A 71 -8.24 -1.30 4.26
C LYS A 71 -8.39 -2.78 4.54
N GLY A 72 -9.62 -3.28 4.54
CA GLY A 72 -9.87 -4.71 4.75
C GLY A 72 -9.17 -5.58 3.71
N GLY A 73 -9.22 -5.16 2.44
CA GLY A 73 -8.57 -5.88 1.36
C GLY A 73 -7.05 -5.93 1.50
N VAL A 74 -6.43 -4.77 1.78
CA VAL A 74 -4.99 -4.70 1.95
C VAL A 74 -4.54 -5.53 3.16
N GLU A 75 -5.25 -5.40 4.28
CA GLU A 75 -4.92 -6.17 5.48
C GLU A 75 -5.05 -7.67 5.25
N GLN A 76 -6.05 -8.11 4.48
CA GLN A 76 -6.22 -9.52 4.13
C GLN A 76 -5.06 -10.04 3.29
N LEU A 77 -4.63 -9.26 2.30
CA LEU A 77 -3.48 -9.66 1.49
C LEU A 77 -2.22 -9.80 2.31
N LEU A 78 -1.97 -8.84 3.21
CA LEU A 78 -0.80 -8.89 4.08
C LEU A 78 -0.88 -10.07 5.04
N GLU A 79 -2.05 -10.34 5.58
CA GLU A 79 -2.25 -11.47 6.48
C GLU A 79 -2.01 -12.80 5.77
N GLY A 80 -2.50 -12.92 4.52
CA GLY A 80 -2.25 -14.11 3.72
C GLY A 80 -0.77 -14.39 3.54
N GLY A 81 0.00 -13.33 3.26
CA GLY A 81 1.45 -13.46 3.13
C GLY A 81 2.12 -13.91 4.42
N ARG A 82 1.69 -13.33 5.55
CA ARG A 82 2.24 -13.71 6.85
C ARG A 82 1.93 -15.17 7.19
N MET A 83 0.70 -15.59 6.93
CA MET A 83 0.30 -16.96 7.22
C MET A 83 1.03 -17.97 6.33
N LEU A 84 1.21 -17.63 5.06
CA LEU A 84 1.97 -18.49 4.15
C LEU A 84 3.41 -18.66 4.62
N LYS A 85 4.04 -17.55 5.00
CA LYS A 85 5.41 -17.59 5.51
C LYS A 85 5.51 -18.45 6.77
N ARG A 86 4.55 -18.31 7.67
CA ARG A 86 4.50 -19.10 8.91
C ARG A 86 4.37 -20.58 8.61
N MET A 87 3.50 -20.93 7.66
CA MET A 87 3.30 -22.32 7.28
C MET A 87 4.59 -22.92 6.69
N LEU A 88 5.26 -22.19 5.82
CA LEU A 88 6.52 -22.67 5.22
C LEU A 88 7.63 -22.78 6.26
N ASP A 89 7.71 -21.86 7.20
CA ASP A 89 8.69 -21.91 8.26
C ASP A 89 8.48 -23.15 9.16
N MET A 90 7.24 -23.50 9.43
CA MET A 90 6.91 -24.68 10.23
C MET A 90 7.22 -25.98 9.49
N ASP A 91 6.92 -26.02 8.19
CA ASP A 91 7.06 -27.25 7.39
C ASP A 91 8.51 -27.53 7.00
N MET A 92 9.30 -26.48 6.78
CA MET A 92 10.64 -26.59 6.21
C MET A 92 11.75 -26.77 7.25
N GLY A 93 11.47 -26.55 8.52
CA GLY A 93 12.47 -26.67 9.57
C GLY A 93 13.64 -25.72 9.34
N GLU A 94 14.88 -26.24 9.39
CA GLU A 94 16.08 -25.42 9.23
C GLU A 94 16.31 -24.93 7.80
N VAL A 95 15.68 -25.58 6.82
CA VAL A 95 15.79 -25.20 5.41
C VAL A 95 14.89 -24.00 5.11
N ARG A 96 14.01 -23.65 6.02
CA ARG A 96 13.00 -22.62 5.85
C ARG A 96 13.53 -21.24 5.44
N ILE A 97 14.76 -20.91 5.83
CA ILE A 97 15.31 -19.59 5.51
C ILE A 97 15.37 -19.38 4.01
N GLY A 98 15.94 -20.34 3.27
CA GLY A 98 15.96 -20.25 1.81
C GLY A 98 14.58 -20.30 1.21
N ALA A 99 13.71 -21.15 1.74
CA ALA A 99 12.33 -21.25 1.27
C ALA A 99 11.56 -19.96 1.55
N SER A 100 11.78 -19.37 2.73
CA SER A 100 11.15 -18.09 3.07
C SER A 100 11.58 -16.98 2.13
N ASP A 101 12.86 -16.94 1.78
CA ASP A 101 13.36 -15.97 0.82
C ASP A 101 12.69 -16.14 -0.54
N MET A 102 12.56 -17.38 -1.01
CA MET A 102 11.87 -17.66 -2.27
C MET A 102 10.40 -17.24 -2.21
N THR A 103 9.73 -17.53 -1.10
CA THR A 103 8.33 -17.13 -0.89
C THR A 103 8.18 -15.63 -0.97
N LEU A 104 9.06 -14.89 -0.31
CA LEU A 104 9.05 -13.44 -0.34
C LEU A 104 9.24 -12.93 -1.77
N GLN A 105 10.14 -13.55 -2.55
CA GLN A 105 10.37 -13.15 -3.92
C GLN A 105 9.13 -13.33 -4.81
N PHE A 106 8.41 -14.42 -4.64
CA PHE A 106 7.27 -14.71 -5.51
C PHE A 106 5.97 -14.03 -5.10
N PHE A 107 5.75 -13.84 -3.80
CA PHE A 107 4.46 -13.37 -3.30
C PHE A 107 4.50 -11.98 -2.70
N LEU A 108 5.53 -11.65 -1.94
CA LEU A 108 5.60 -10.40 -1.20
C LEU A 108 6.63 -9.43 -1.77
N LEU A 109 7.51 -9.90 -2.64
CA LEU A 109 8.63 -9.09 -3.11
C LEU A 109 8.21 -7.74 -3.69
N PRO A 110 7.21 -7.65 -4.58
CA PRO A 110 6.86 -6.34 -5.14
C PRO A 110 6.49 -5.31 -4.07
N TYR A 111 5.85 -5.76 -3.00
CA TYR A 111 5.45 -4.90 -1.91
C TYR A 111 6.61 -4.58 -0.98
N LEU A 112 7.32 -5.63 -0.55
CA LEU A 112 8.44 -5.48 0.37
C LEU A 112 9.63 -4.79 -0.28
N GLU A 113 9.82 -4.98 -1.57
CA GLU A 113 10.89 -4.34 -2.32
C GLU A 113 10.73 -2.82 -2.30
N GLN A 114 9.52 -2.33 -2.55
CA GLN A 114 9.24 -0.90 -2.45
C GLN A 114 9.52 -0.37 -1.04
N PHE A 115 9.07 -1.09 -0.04
CA PHE A 115 9.26 -0.70 1.35
C PHE A 115 10.75 -0.72 1.71
N HIS A 116 11.44 -1.78 1.32
CA HIS A 116 12.87 -1.95 1.59
C HIS A 116 13.69 -0.87 0.90
N ASN A 117 13.42 -0.61 -0.36
CA ASN A 117 14.11 0.43 -1.11
C ASN A 117 13.87 1.81 -0.49
N CYS A 118 12.67 2.06 -0.01
CA CYS A 118 12.34 3.29 0.66
C CYS A 118 13.15 3.45 1.94
N LEU A 119 13.24 2.39 2.74
CA LEU A 119 14.01 2.41 3.97
C LEU A 119 15.52 2.58 3.70
N LEU A 120 16.05 1.88 2.71
CA LEU A 120 17.46 2.01 2.33
C LEU A 120 17.76 3.42 1.85
N TYR A 121 16.89 3.96 1.03
CA TYR A 121 17.05 5.32 0.53
C TYR A 121 17.05 6.33 1.67
N THR A 122 16.12 6.17 2.60
CA THR A 122 16.02 7.03 3.77
C THR A 122 17.26 6.87 4.67
N SER A 123 17.74 5.63 4.82
CA SER A 123 18.91 5.35 5.66
C SER A 123 20.20 5.90 5.06
N CYS A 124 20.29 5.98 3.75
CA CYS A 124 21.46 6.51 3.08
C CYS A 124 21.52 8.04 3.09
N LEU A 125 20.40 8.66 3.37
CA LEU A 125 20.32 10.12 3.44
C LEU A 125 20.66 10.61 4.85
#